data_863e17286f4babd67787880d2e8d9bdc
#
_entry.id   863e17286f4babd67787880d2e8d9bdc
#
_cell.length_a   1.000
_cell.length_b   1.000
_cell.length_c   1.000
_cell.angle_alpha   90.00
_cell.angle_beta   90.00
_cell.angle_gamma   90.00
#
_symmetry.space_group_name_H-M   'P 1'
#
loop_
_entity.id
_entity.type
_entity.pdbx_description
1 polymer ?
#
loop_
_entity_poly.entity_id
_entity_poly.type
_entity_poly.pdbx_seq_one_letter_code
_entity_poly.pdbx_strand_id
1 'polypeptide(L)'
;MTPVRAAFTEAFGPHCFYCGMHLPAGNPVDHVLPWSLVGIDGLANLVLACAKCNGDKSCALPAIEIVDRVLERDQAVLEEIARAIQWPTQRDRVVAAARGIFRGQPPDVPTWGGYRQTIRFDVAFEPEWMRATYGRAVAMTSITIAWT
;
A
#
# COMPACT_ATOMS: atom_id res chain seq x y z
N MET A 1 11.11 11.39 -7.45
CA MET A 1 11.24 9.95 -7.06
C MET A 1 12.69 9.48 -6.82
N THR A 2 13.71 10.22 -7.22
CA THR A 2 15.12 9.81 -7.00
C THR A 2 15.46 9.53 -5.53
N PRO A 3 15.08 10.39 -4.54
CA PRO A 3 15.40 10.09 -3.14
C PRO A 3 14.69 8.83 -2.62
N VAL A 4 13.46 8.56 -3.05
CA VAL A 4 12.73 7.35 -2.68
C VAL A 4 13.43 6.10 -3.23
N ARG A 5 13.84 6.15 -4.50
CA ARG A 5 14.55 5.04 -5.15
C ARG A 5 15.82 4.68 -4.41
N ALA A 6 16.64 5.66 -4.08
CA ALA A 6 17.90 5.46 -3.35
C ALA A 6 17.65 4.87 -1.95
N ALA A 7 16.72 5.43 -1.20
CA ALA A 7 16.38 4.97 0.14
C ALA A 7 15.80 3.55 0.15
N PHE A 8 14.92 3.23 -0.80
CA PHE A 8 14.34 1.89 -0.90
C PHE A 8 15.37 0.85 -1.37
N THR A 9 16.28 1.23 -2.26
CA THR A 9 17.38 0.35 -2.67
C THR A 9 18.28 0.00 -1.48
N GLU A 10 18.60 0.97 -0.64
CA GLU A 10 19.39 0.76 0.55
C GLU A 10 18.68 -0.11 1.60
N ALA A 11 17.40 0.17 1.87
CA ALA A 11 16.64 -0.51 2.92
C ALA A 11 16.15 -1.91 2.54
N PHE A 12 15.70 -2.11 1.30
CA PHE A 12 15.04 -3.34 0.84
C PHE A 12 15.83 -4.11 -0.22
N GLY A 13 16.96 -3.57 -0.67
CA GLY A 13 17.75 -4.12 -1.75
C GLY A 13 17.25 -3.72 -3.15
N PRO A 14 18.09 -3.89 -4.19
CA PRO A 14 17.78 -3.52 -5.57
C PRO A 14 16.94 -4.61 -6.25
N HIS A 15 15.74 -4.87 -5.75
CA HIS A 15 14.86 -5.93 -6.25
C HIS A 15 13.46 -5.39 -6.57
N CYS A 16 12.87 -5.91 -7.64
CA CYS A 16 11.48 -5.64 -7.97
C CYS A 16 10.57 -6.20 -6.87
N PHE A 17 9.72 -5.35 -6.32
CA PHE A 17 8.76 -5.76 -5.29
C PHE A 17 7.80 -6.86 -5.80
N TYR A 18 7.43 -6.80 -7.08
CA TYR A 18 6.46 -7.73 -7.66
C TYR A 18 7.04 -9.08 -8.03
N CYS A 19 8.16 -9.12 -8.72
CA CYS A 19 8.73 -10.37 -9.24
C CYS A 19 10.06 -10.78 -8.62
N GLY A 20 10.65 -9.93 -7.79
CA GLY A 20 11.90 -10.22 -7.09
C GLY A 20 13.18 -10.14 -7.93
N MET A 21 13.09 -9.83 -9.24
CA MET A 21 14.29 -9.74 -10.06
C MET A 21 15.20 -8.58 -9.63
N HIS A 22 16.49 -8.76 -9.81
CA HIS A 22 17.48 -7.71 -9.57
C HIS A 22 17.25 -6.53 -10.51
N LEU A 23 17.28 -5.31 -9.96
CA LEU A 23 17.02 -4.09 -10.70
C LEU A 23 18.32 -3.41 -11.11
N PRO A 24 18.46 -2.97 -12.38
CA PRO A 24 19.51 -2.06 -12.79
C PRO A 24 19.29 -0.67 -12.19
N ALA A 25 20.32 0.18 -12.22
CA ALA A 25 20.20 1.57 -11.84
C ALA A 25 19.12 2.28 -12.67
N GLY A 26 18.35 3.17 -12.03
CA GLY A 26 17.36 3.98 -12.73
C GLY A 26 16.00 3.32 -12.96
N ASN A 27 15.74 2.17 -12.36
CA ASN A 27 14.43 1.49 -12.44
C ASN A 27 13.29 2.33 -11.88
N PRO A 28 12.03 2.05 -12.29
CA PRO A 28 10.86 2.78 -11.82
C PRO A 28 10.61 2.66 -10.32
N VAL A 29 9.99 3.70 -9.74
CA VAL A 29 9.25 3.65 -8.49
C VAL A 29 7.78 3.64 -8.88
N ASP A 30 7.05 2.60 -8.51
CA ASP A 30 5.64 2.42 -8.86
C ASP A 30 4.72 2.67 -7.67
N HIS A 31 3.51 3.13 -7.97
CA HIS A 31 2.41 3.21 -7.01
C HIS A 31 1.65 1.89 -7.01
N VAL A 32 1.62 1.18 -5.90
CA VAL A 32 0.90 -0.10 -5.80
C VAL A 32 -0.58 0.09 -6.07
N LEU A 33 -1.25 0.99 -5.34
CA LEU A 33 -2.56 1.51 -5.74
C LEU A 33 -2.32 2.59 -6.80
N PRO A 34 -2.91 2.47 -7.99
CA PRO A 34 -2.65 3.39 -9.09
C PRO A 34 -2.88 4.86 -8.71
N TRP A 35 -1.94 5.72 -9.05
CA TRP A 35 -2.06 7.16 -8.82
C TRP A 35 -3.37 7.73 -9.36
N SER A 36 -3.77 7.31 -10.56
CA SER A 36 -5.02 7.75 -11.19
C SER A 36 -6.27 7.41 -10.37
N LEU A 37 -6.18 6.42 -9.49
CA LEU A 37 -7.29 5.95 -8.68
C LEU A 37 -7.33 6.63 -7.31
N VAL A 38 -6.17 6.81 -6.66
CA VAL A 38 -6.11 7.23 -5.26
C VAL A 38 -5.38 8.57 -5.02
N GLY A 39 -4.49 8.97 -5.90
CA GLY A 39 -3.69 10.19 -5.75
C GLY A 39 -2.81 10.22 -4.50
N ILE A 40 -2.30 9.08 -4.06
CA ILE A 40 -1.49 8.97 -2.83
C ILE A 40 -0.04 8.67 -3.19
N ASP A 41 0.84 9.57 -2.82
CA ASP A 41 2.28 9.54 -3.11
C ASP A 41 3.13 9.23 -1.85
N GLY A 42 2.50 8.70 -0.81
CA GLY A 42 3.18 8.30 0.41
C GLY A 42 4.00 7.03 0.26
N LEU A 43 5.07 6.89 1.05
CA LEU A 43 5.99 5.73 0.99
C LEU A 43 5.27 4.39 1.15
N ALA A 44 4.16 4.35 1.89
CA ALA A 44 3.36 3.13 2.06
C ALA A 44 2.74 2.62 0.75
N ASN A 45 2.58 3.49 -0.26
CA ASN A 45 2.05 3.13 -1.59
C ASN A 45 3.14 2.96 -2.66
N LEU A 46 4.40 3.19 -2.33
CA LEU A 46 5.51 3.19 -3.29
C LEU A 46 6.36 1.93 -3.17
N VAL A 47 6.81 1.42 -4.29
CA VAL A 47 7.70 0.26 -4.38
C VAL A 47 8.70 0.41 -5.51
N LEU A 48 9.84 -0.29 -5.42
CA LEU A 48 10.73 -0.48 -6.55
C LEU A 48 10.14 -1.53 -7.50
N ALA A 49 10.11 -1.25 -8.78
CA ALA A 49 9.58 -2.16 -9.78
C ALA A 49 10.50 -2.28 -10.99
N CYS A 50 10.50 -3.42 -11.65
CA CYS A 50 11.12 -3.55 -12.96
C CYS A 50 10.21 -2.96 -14.04
N ALA A 51 10.81 -2.58 -15.16
CA ALA A 51 10.07 -1.99 -16.30
C ALA A 51 8.94 -2.90 -16.81
N LYS A 52 9.17 -4.22 -16.79
CA LYS A 52 8.16 -5.19 -17.25
C LYS A 52 6.93 -5.20 -16.35
N CYS A 53 7.12 -5.35 -15.02
CA CYS A 53 6.01 -5.37 -14.08
C CYS A 53 5.30 -4.01 -14.05
N ASN A 54 6.05 -2.91 -14.01
CA ASN A 54 5.47 -1.57 -14.01
C ASN A 54 4.64 -1.29 -15.27
N GLY A 55 5.15 -1.63 -16.44
CA GLY A 55 4.44 -1.44 -17.71
C GLY A 55 3.21 -2.34 -17.85
N ASP A 56 3.33 -3.61 -17.47
CA ASP A 56 2.23 -4.57 -17.53
C ASP A 56 1.10 -4.22 -16.54
N LYS A 57 1.45 -3.81 -15.33
CA LYS A 57 0.49 -3.35 -14.32
C LYS A 57 -0.22 -2.08 -14.76
N SER A 58 0.52 -1.09 -15.24
CA SER A 58 -0.04 0.22 -15.63
C SER A 58 -0.99 0.79 -14.56
N CYS A 59 -2.23 1.10 -14.93
CA CYS A 59 -3.27 1.58 -14.02
C CYS A 59 -4.24 0.47 -13.54
N ALA A 60 -3.89 -0.80 -13.75
CA ALA A 60 -4.73 -1.91 -13.30
C ALA A 60 -4.81 -1.99 -11.77
N LEU A 61 -5.95 -2.41 -11.26
CA LEU A 61 -6.11 -2.70 -9.84
C LEU A 61 -5.24 -3.91 -9.47
N PRO A 62 -4.28 -3.77 -8.54
CA PRO A 62 -3.51 -4.91 -8.09
C PRO A 62 -4.38 -5.87 -7.28
N ALA A 63 -3.99 -7.14 -7.28
CA ALA A 63 -4.61 -8.13 -6.40
C ALA A 63 -4.48 -7.71 -4.94
N ILE A 64 -5.49 -8.03 -4.13
CA ILE A 64 -5.51 -7.69 -2.70
C ILE A 64 -4.29 -8.27 -1.97
N GLU A 65 -3.79 -9.42 -2.40
CA GLU A 65 -2.61 -10.07 -1.86
C GLU A 65 -1.33 -9.22 -2.09
N ILE A 66 -1.26 -8.50 -3.20
CA ILE A 66 -0.15 -7.56 -3.46
C ILE A 66 -0.24 -6.36 -2.53
N VAL A 67 -1.43 -5.83 -2.33
CA VAL A 67 -1.66 -4.72 -1.39
C VAL A 67 -1.34 -5.16 0.04
N ASP A 68 -1.73 -6.37 0.42
CA ASP A 68 -1.39 -6.95 1.72
C ASP A 68 0.12 -7.00 1.94
N ARG A 69 0.88 -7.52 0.98
CA ARG A 69 2.34 -7.54 1.05
C ARG A 69 2.97 -6.16 1.21
N VAL A 70 2.49 -5.16 0.52
CA VAL A 70 3.05 -3.80 0.63
C VAL A 70 2.75 -3.18 1.99
N LEU A 71 1.58 -3.43 2.55
CA LEU A 71 1.17 -2.91 3.86
C LEU A 71 1.82 -3.67 5.03
N GLU A 72 2.30 -4.88 4.81
CA GLU A 72 3.04 -5.69 5.80
C GLU A 72 4.52 -5.34 5.91
N ARG A 73 5.05 -4.46 5.04
CA ARG A 73 6.44 -4.02 5.15
C ARG A 73 6.70 -3.39 6.53
N ASP A 74 7.94 -3.50 6.99
CA ASP A 74 8.36 -2.96 8.29
C ASP A 74 8.08 -1.45 8.39
N GLN A 75 7.13 -1.10 9.26
CA GLN A 75 6.68 0.29 9.44
C GLN A 75 7.77 1.16 10.09
N ALA A 76 8.58 0.58 10.98
CA ALA A 76 9.68 1.32 11.59
C ALA A 76 10.72 1.74 10.54
N VAL A 77 11.04 0.86 9.60
CA VAL A 77 11.93 1.16 8.47
C VAL A 77 11.34 2.25 7.59
N LEU A 78 10.06 2.17 7.23
CA LEU A 78 9.41 3.20 6.42
C LEU A 78 9.37 4.56 7.12
N GLU A 79 9.11 4.60 8.43
CA GLU A 79 9.12 5.83 9.22
C GLU A 79 10.53 6.44 9.31
N GLU A 80 11.56 5.61 9.43
CA GLU A 80 12.94 6.07 9.40
C GLU A 80 13.29 6.69 8.05
N ILE A 81 12.94 6.05 6.95
CA ILE A 81 13.11 6.60 5.61
C ILE A 81 12.36 7.93 5.47
N ALA A 82 11.10 7.98 5.92
CA ALA A 82 10.26 9.17 5.85
C ALA A 82 10.94 10.38 6.50
N ARG A 83 11.52 10.19 7.66
CA ARG A 83 12.28 11.23 8.37
C ARG A 83 13.56 11.62 7.61
N ALA A 84 14.29 10.63 7.11
CA ALA A 84 15.59 10.85 6.45
C ALA A 84 15.46 11.65 5.14
N ILE A 85 14.43 11.38 4.34
CA ILE A 85 14.23 12.04 3.03
C ILE A 85 13.09 13.06 3.02
N GLN A 86 12.47 13.31 4.18
CA GLN A 86 11.33 14.23 4.33
C GLN A 86 10.17 13.91 3.37
N TRP A 87 9.81 12.62 3.33
CA TRP A 87 8.73 12.11 2.49
C TRP A 87 7.76 11.27 3.33
N PRO A 88 6.49 11.68 3.47
CA PRO A 88 5.57 11.03 4.41
C PRO A 88 5.21 9.61 4.00
N THR A 89 4.95 8.74 4.96
CA THR A 89 4.48 7.37 4.71
C THR A 89 3.05 7.33 4.21
N GLN A 90 2.17 8.14 4.78
CA GLN A 90 0.72 8.19 4.51
C GLN A 90 0.02 6.83 4.61
N ARG A 91 0.51 5.94 5.48
CA ARG A 91 -0.03 4.58 5.60
C ARG A 91 -1.52 4.55 5.86
N ASP A 92 -2.03 5.38 6.77
CA ASP A 92 -3.46 5.40 7.11
C ASP A 92 -4.35 5.79 5.93
N ARG A 93 -3.87 6.70 5.09
CA ARG A 93 -4.54 7.07 3.84
C ARG A 93 -4.56 5.93 2.84
N VAL A 94 -3.44 5.22 2.69
CA VAL A 94 -3.33 4.05 1.80
C VAL A 94 -4.28 2.93 2.26
N VAL A 95 -4.29 2.64 3.56
CA VAL A 95 -5.19 1.64 4.15
C VAL A 95 -6.65 2.02 3.93
N ALA A 96 -7.03 3.27 4.19
CA ALA A 96 -8.40 3.74 4.01
C ALA A 96 -8.84 3.65 2.53
N ALA A 97 -7.97 4.05 1.60
CA ALA A 97 -8.23 3.95 0.16
C ALA A 97 -8.38 2.49 -0.28
N ALA A 98 -7.47 1.61 0.13
CA ALA A 98 -7.53 0.19 -0.19
C ALA A 98 -8.82 -0.47 0.33
N ARG A 99 -9.21 -0.19 1.58
CA ARG A 99 -10.49 -0.66 2.14
C ARG A 99 -11.68 -0.24 1.28
N GLY A 100 -11.75 1.03 0.93
CA GLY A 100 -12.83 1.56 0.10
C GLY A 100 -12.90 0.89 -1.26
N ILE A 101 -11.77 0.71 -1.92
CA ILE A 101 -11.68 0.07 -3.23
C ILE A 101 -12.15 -1.38 -3.16
N PHE A 102 -11.57 -2.20 -2.28
CA PHE A 102 -11.87 -3.64 -2.26
C PHE A 102 -13.25 -3.96 -1.71
N ARG A 103 -13.77 -3.18 -0.78
CA ARG A 103 -15.17 -3.33 -0.33
C ARG A 103 -16.18 -3.01 -1.42
N GLY A 104 -15.83 -2.18 -2.38
CA GLY A 104 -16.66 -1.83 -3.52
C GLY A 104 -16.54 -2.78 -4.70
N GLN A 105 -15.61 -3.76 -4.68
CA GLN A 105 -15.41 -4.68 -5.81
C GLN A 105 -16.40 -5.83 -5.78
N PRO A 106 -17.01 -6.18 -6.94
CA PRO A 106 -17.79 -7.40 -7.05
C PRO A 106 -16.88 -8.65 -6.91
N PRO A 107 -17.45 -9.80 -6.47
CA PRO A 107 -16.73 -11.07 -6.48
C PRO A 107 -16.17 -11.40 -7.87
N ASP A 108 -15.06 -12.12 -7.89
CA ASP A 108 -14.42 -12.63 -9.11
C ASP A 108 -13.95 -11.56 -10.11
N VAL A 109 -13.93 -10.28 -9.73
CA VAL A 109 -13.36 -9.26 -10.61
C VAL A 109 -11.87 -9.58 -10.86
N PRO A 110 -11.40 -9.49 -12.12
CA PRO A 110 -9.99 -9.72 -12.41
C PRO A 110 -9.14 -8.58 -11.85
N THR A 111 -8.04 -8.95 -11.16
CA THR A 111 -7.04 -8.03 -10.63
C THR A 111 -5.66 -8.40 -11.16
N TRP A 112 -4.75 -7.44 -11.17
CA TRP A 112 -3.38 -7.70 -11.60
C TRP A 112 -2.60 -8.47 -10.52
N GLY A 113 -2.18 -9.68 -10.84
CA GLY A 113 -1.50 -10.59 -9.90
C GLY A 113 0.01 -10.72 -10.10
N GLY A 114 0.59 -9.90 -10.98
CA GLY A 114 1.99 -9.98 -11.40
C GLY A 114 2.11 -9.94 -12.93
N TYR A 115 3.32 -9.92 -13.44
CA TYR A 115 3.57 -9.86 -14.89
C TYR A 115 2.83 -10.97 -15.65
N ARG A 116 1.92 -10.57 -16.52
CA ARG A 116 1.03 -11.47 -17.29
C ARG A 116 0.19 -12.43 -16.44
N GLN A 117 -0.10 -12.04 -15.21
CA GLN A 117 -0.91 -12.84 -14.29
C GLN A 117 -2.14 -12.08 -13.84
N THR A 118 -3.27 -12.75 -13.86
CA THR A 118 -4.53 -12.24 -13.33
C THR A 118 -4.95 -13.09 -12.14
N ILE A 119 -5.31 -12.42 -11.03
CA ILE A 119 -5.91 -13.06 -9.86
C ILE A 119 -7.32 -12.56 -9.74
N ARG A 120 -8.29 -13.48 -9.65
CA ARG A 120 -9.68 -13.11 -9.40
C ARG A 120 -9.89 -12.76 -7.94
N PHE A 121 -10.58 -11.67 -7.70
CA PHE A 121 -10.83 -11.18 -6.34
C PHE A 121 -11.69 -12.18 -5.55
N ASP A 122 -11.15 -12.70 -4.45
CA ASP A 122 -11.85 -13.56 -3.51
C ASP A 122 -12.34 -12.72 -2.32
N VAL A 123 -13.63 -12.53 -2.21
CA VAL A 123 -14.25 -11.76 -1.12
C VAL A 123 -14.08 -12.42 0.24
N ALA A 124 -13.74 -13.70 0.29
CA ALA A 124 -13.47 -14.41 1.54
C ALA A 124 -12.06 -14.12 2.09
N PHE A 125 -11.13 -13.65 1.25
CA PHE A 125 -9.81 -13.22 1.70
C PHE A 125 -9.90 -11.84 2.33
N GLU A 126 -9.81 -11.79 3.65
CA GLU A 126 -9.91 -10.55 4.42
C GLU A 126 -8.65 -10.35 5.27
N PRO A 127 -7.61 -9.65 4.73
CA PRO A 127 -6.43 -9.33 5.51
C PRO A 127 -6.76 -8.42 6.71
N GLU A 128 -5.90 -8.42 7.70
CA GLU A 128 -6.12 -7.69 8.95
C GLU A 128 -6.46 -6.21 8.75
N TRP A 129 -5.76 -5.53 7.84
CA TRP A 129 -6.00 -4.11 7.53
C TRP A 129 -7.37 -3.83 6.90
N MET A 130 -8.04 -4.84 6.36
CA MET A 130 -9.43 -4.73 5.86
C MET A 130 -10.44 -4.67 7.00
N ARG A 131 -10.12 -5.26 8.16
CA ARG A 131 -11.01 -5.24 9.31
C ARG A 131 -11.16 -3.82 9.82
N ALA A 132 -12.39 -3.35 9.97
CA ALA A 132 -12.64 -2.07 10.59
C ALA A 132 -12.18 -2.13 12.05
N THR A 133 -11.10 -1.45 12.39
CA THR A 133 -10.97 -0.94 13.73
C THR A 133 -12.03 0.16 13.83
N TYR A 134 -13.23 -0.18 14.31
CA TYR A 134 -14.09 0.82 14.89
C TYR A 134 -13.22 1.49 15.96
N GLY A 135 -12.99 2.79 15.78
CA GLY A 135 -12.17 3.56 16.67
C GLY A 135 -12.49 3.19 18.11
N ARG A 136 -11.46 3.16 18.94
CA ARG A 136 -11.65 3.07 20.39
C ARG A 136 -12.85 3.94 20.72
N ALA A 137 -13.91 3.32 21.21
CA ALA A 137 -14.99 4.06 21.81
C ALA A 137 -14.33 5.01 22.80
N VAL A 138 -14.34 6.29 22.49
CA VAL A 138 -13.99 7.30 23.49
C VAL A 138 -14.98 7.03 24.59
N ALA A 139 -14.51 6.48 25.71
CA ALA A 139 -15.31 6.32 26.89
C ALA A 139 -15.78 7.73 27.21
N MET A 140 -17.04 8.03 26.92
CA MET A 140 -17.70 9.23 27.39
C MET A 140 -17.75 9.06 28.91
N THR A 141 -16.79 9.70 29.57
CA THR A 141 -16.86 9.88 31.03
C THR A 141 -18.10 10.72 31.24
N SER A 142 -19.14 10.06 31.77
CA SER A 142 -20.35 10.74 32.22
C SER A 142 -19.95 11.74 33.28
N ILE A 143 -19.95 13.02 32.95
CA ILE A 143 -19.83 14.08 33.93
C ILE A 143 -21.21 14.16 34.58
N THR A 144 -21.33 13.56 35.76
CA THR A 144 -22.49 13.75 36.61
C THR A 144 -22.39 15.16 37.18
N ILE A 145 -23.16 16.09 36.63
CA ILE A 145 -23.33 17.40 37.24
C ILE A 145 -24.30 17.21 38.41
N ALA A 146 -23.75 17.21 39.62
CA ALA A 146 -24.56 17.28 40.83
C ALA A 146 -25.06 18.71 40.96
N TRP A 147 -26.38 18.91 40.88
CA TRP A 147 -27.05 20.14 41.29
C TRP A 147 -27.26 20.09 42.80
N THR A 148 -26.65 21.01 43.52
CA THR A 148 -27.01 21.40 44.91
C THR A 148 -27.76 22.73 44.88
#